data_8266bb2a86e26f41e6fb3d2a8c85e9c5
#
_entry.id   8266bb2a86e26f41e6fb3d2a8c85e9c5
#
_cell.length_a   1.000
_cell.length_b   1.000
_cell.length_c   1.000
_cell.angle_alpha   90.00
_cell.angle_beta   90.00
_cell.angle_gamma   90.00
#
_symmetry.space_group_name_H-M   'P 1'
#
loop_
_entity.id
_entity.type
_entity.pdbx_description
1 polymer ?
#
loop_
_entity_poly.entity_id
_entity_poly.type
_entity_poly.pdbx_seq_one_letter_code
_entity_poly.pdbx_strand_id
1 'polypeptide(L)'
;MACLPMIDEALGGTFVAALLLTGSAAGAEAAVMEGIRVMERNGDEGEMLMQRTMAASIAAKVSRRESAEHRHAESLLPLELRRVLRLSRDFRRCFVLRALAGLSREVCAHLLQIEIHLIDELVCASARALASVPAYLPDDVAARWECAEAAS
;
A
#
# COMPACT_ATOMS: atom_id res chain seq x y z
N MET A 1 4.51 -29.37 11.72
CA MET A 1 4.47 -28.20 12.62
C MET A 1 5.32 -27.00 12.17
N ALA A 2 5.78 -26.97 10.92
CA ALA A 2 6.62 -25.88 10.38
C ALA A 2 5.86 -24.80 9.58
N CYS A 3 4.54 -24.85 9.49
CA CYS A 3 3.75 -23.90 8.66
C CYS A 3 3.26 -22.63 9.37
N LEU A 4 3.29 -22.58 10.69
CA LEU A 4 2.75 -21.43 11.44
C LEU A 4 3.53 -20.10 11.25
N PRO A 5 4.87 -20.08 11.27
CA PRO A 5 5.59 -18.81 11.09
C PRO A 5 5.44 -18.22 9.67
N MET A 6 5.29 -19.03 8.65
CA MET A 6 5.12 -18.56 7.28
C MET A 6 3.73 -17.93 7.04
N ILE A 7 2.69 -18.41 7.69
CA ILE A 7 1.34 -17.85 7.59
C ILE A 7 1.28 -16.49 8.27
N ASP A 8 1.91 -16.35 9.42
CA ASP A 8 1.95 -15.10 10.18
C ASP A 8 2.70 -13.99 9.41
N GLU A 9 3.82 -14.35 8.78
CA GLU A 9 4.59 -13.44 7.94
C GLU A 9 3.83 -13.02 6.67
N ALA A 10 3.15 -13.96 6.01
CA ALA A 10 2.33 -13.69 4.84
C ALA A 10 1.12 -12.80 5.18
N LEU A 11 0.46 -13.05 6.30
CA LEU A 11 -0.63 -12.20 6.79
C LEU A 11 -0.14 -10.81 7.17
N GLY A 12 1.00 -10.71 7.85
CA GLY A 12 1.62 -9.43 8.20
C GLY A 12 1.94 -8.59 6.98
N GLY A 13 2.58 -9.16 5.97
CA GLY A 13 2.88 -8.48 4.71
C GLY A 13 1.62 -8.05 3.96
N THR A 14 0.61 -8.90 3.93
CA THR A 14 -0.69 -8.60 3.29
C THR A 14 -1.42 -7.47 4.01
N PHE A 15 -1.43 -7.46 5.34
CA PHE A 15 -2.02 -6.39 6.13
C PHE A 15 -1.31 -5.05 5.90
N VAL A 16 0.03 -5.03 5.90
CA VAL A 16 0.82 -3.82 5.64
C VAL A 16 0.51 -3.25 4.26
N ALA A 17 0.46 -4.07 3.23
CA ALA A 17 0.11 -3.64 1.89
C ALA A 17 -1.33 -3.07 1.82
N ALA A 18 -2.29 -3.72 2.47
CA ALA A 18 -3.66 -3.24 2.58
C ALA A 18 -3.75 -1.92 3.35
N LEU A 19 -2.96 -1.76 4.41
CA LEU A 19 -2.87 -0.53 5.21
C LEU A 19 -2.36 0.65 4.36
N LEU A 20 -1.35 0.42 3.53
CA LEU A 20 -0.82 1.42 2.60
C LEU A 20 -1.82 1.83 1.52
N LEU A 21 -2.67 0.91 1.07
CA LEU A 21 -3.71 1.20 0.06
C LEU A 21 -4.93 1.90 0.64
N THR A 22 -5.39 1.47 1.81
CA THR A 22 -6.61 1.99 2.44
C THR A 22 -6.36 3.23 3.30
N GLY A 23 -5.14 3.36 3.84
CA GLY A 23 -4.79 4.44 4.78
C GLY A 23 -5.47 4.31 6.15
N SER A 24 -6.06 3.16 6.47
CA SER A 24 -6.78 2.93 7.73
C SER A 24 -6.65 1.48 8.20
N ALA A 25 -6.44 1.27 9.49
CA ALA A 25 -6.34 -0.07 10.08
C ALA A 25 -7.64 -0.86 9.89
N ALA A 26 -8.78 -0.23 10.13
CA ALA A 26 -10.09 -0.86 9.92
C ALA A 26 -10.33 -1.23 8.45
N GLY A 27 -9.92 -0.38 7.51
CA GLY A 27 -9.98 -0.67 6.08
C GLY A 27 -9.06 -1.83 5.68
N ALA A 28 -7.86 -1.90 6.24
CA ALA A 28 -6.92 -3.00 6.01
C ALA A 28 -7.46 -4.33 6.54
N GLU A 29 -7.97 -4.35 7.76
CA GLU A 29 -8.60 -5.55 8.36
C GLU A 29 -9.78 -6.05 7.51
N ALA A 30 -10.66 -5.14 7.13
CA ALA A 30 -11.82 -5.48 6.29
C ALA A 30 -11.37 -6.07 4.93
N ALA A 31 -10.33 -5.52 4.31
CA ALA A 31 -9.80 -6.01 3.05
C ALA A 31 -9.16 -7.39 3.18
N VAL A 32 -8.40 -7.64 4.24
CA VAL A 32 -7.82 -8.96 4.51
C VAL A 32 -8.91 -10.00 4.75
N MET A 33 -9.91 -9.67 5.56
CA MET A 33 -11.04 -10.56 5.83
C MET A 33 -11.85 -10.89 4.56
N GLU A 34 -12.05 -9.91 3.70
CA GLU A 34 -12.72 -10.16 2.41
C GLU A 34 -11.84 -11.02 1.49
N GLY A 35 -10.53 -10.79 1.46
CA GLY A 35 -9.59 -11.64 0.73
C GLY A 35 -9.69 -13.11 1.16
N ILE A 36 -9.71 -13.36 2.47
CA ILE A 36 -9.87 -14.71 3.04
C ILE A 36 -11.21 -15.33 2.62
N ARG A 37 -12.30 -14.59 2.75
CA ARG A 37 -13.64 -15.08 2.35
C ARG A 37 -13.72 -15.44 0.88
N VAL A 38 -13.09 -14.66 0.01
CA VAL A 38 -13.07 -14.95 -1.43
C VAL A 38 -12.27 -16.20 -1.72
N MET A 39 -11.12 -16.38 -1.04
CA MET A 39 -10.32 -17.61 -1.17
C MET A 39 -11.09 -18.85 -0.74
N GLU A 40 -11.75 -18.81 0.41
CA GLU A 40 -12.56 -19.93 0.91
C GLU A 40 -13.68 -20.31 -0.06
N ARG A 41 -14.35 -19.32 -0.65
CA ARG A 41 -15.42 -19.56 -1.64
C ARG A 41 -14.91 -20.19 -2.92
N ASN A 42 -13.71 -19.81 -3.35
CA ASN A 42 -13.14 -20.27 -4.63
C ASN A 42 -12.30 -21.54 -4.48
N GLY A 43 -11.97 -21.95 -3.24
CA GLY A 43 -11.05 -23.04 -2.99
C GLY A 43 -9.60 -22.70 -3.36
N ASP A 44 -9.26 -21.42 -3.38
CA ASP A 44 -7.93 -20.94 -3.71
C ASP A 44 -6.94 -21.29 -2.58
N GLU A 45 -5.68 -21.51 -2.93
CA GLU A 45 -4.59 -21.69 -1.96
C GLU A 45 -4.10 -20.34 -1.39
N GLY A 46 -3.36 -20.39 -0.29
CA GLY A 46 -2.90 -19.18 0.45
C GLY A 46 -2.10 -18.18 -0.38
N GLU A 47 -1.47 -18.61 -1.48
CA GLU A 47 -0.74 -17.75 -2.41
C GLU A 47 -1.61 -16.66 -3.04
N MET A 48 -2.93 -16.89 -3.16
CA MET A 48 -3.87 -15.93 -3.71
C MET A 48 -4.33 -14.85 -2.70
N LEU A 49 -3.99 -15.00 -1.41
CA LEU A 49 -4.44 -14.08 -0.37
C LEU A 49 -4.04 -12.63 -0.66
N MET A 50 -2.78 -12.40 -1.02
CA MET A 50 -2.28 -11.07 -1.35
C MET A 50 -3.09 -10.44 -2.49
N GLN A 51 -3.29 -11.15 -3.58
CA GLN A 51 -4.03 -10.63 -4.74
C GLN A 51 -5.48 -10.33 -4.39
N ARG A 52 -6.16 -11.20 -3.66
CA ARG A 52 -7.57 -11.02 -3.25
C ARG A 52 -7.72 -9.84 -2.29
N THR A 53 -6.81 -9.70 -1.33
CA THR A 53 -6.79 -8.58 -0.40
C THR A 53 -6.50 -7.25 -1.11
N MET A 54 -5.58 -7.24 -2.08
CA MET A 54 -5.30 -6.03 -2.85
C MET A 54 -6.52 -5.60 -3.68
N ALA A 55 -7.21 -6.55 -4.31
CA ALA A 55 -8.46 -6.28 -5.02
C ALA A 55 -9.52 -5.67 -4.09
N ALA A 56 -9.71 -6.24 -2.90
CA ALA A 56 -10.63 -5.71 -1.89
C ALA A 56 -10.24 -4.31 -1.40
N SER A 57 -8.94 -4.06 -1.20
CA SER A 57 -8.40 -2.75 -0.78
C SER A 57 -8.66 -1.65 -1.81
N ILE A 58 -8.53 -1.96 -3.09
CA ILE A 58 -8.79 -1.01 -4.19
C ILE A 58 -10.28 -0.74 -4.36
N ALA A 59 -11.11 -1.77 -4.19
CA ALA A 59 -12.57 -1.64 -4.27
C ALA A 59 -13.17 -0.90 -3.07
N ALA A 60 -12.46 -0.83 -1.95
CA ALA A 60 -12.93 -0.16 -0.75
C ALA A 60 -13.18 1.33 -1.01
N LYS A 61 -14.37 1.80 -0.62
CA LYS A 61 -14.71 3.23 -0.69
C LYS A 61 -13.92 3.95 0.39
N VAL A 62 -13.07 4.88 -0.03
CA VAL A 62 -12.34 5.76 0.89
C VAL A 62 -13.34 6.64 1.64
N SER A 63 -13.45 6.44 2.94
CA SER A 63 -14.27 7.28 3.81
C SER A 63 -13.59 8.63 4.04
N ARG A 64 -14.39 9.71 4.08
CA ARG A 64 -13.89 11.10 4.28
C ARG A 64 -13.32 11.41 5.68
N ARG A 65 -13.20 10.43 6.56
CA ARG A 65 -12.62 10.61 7.91
C ARG A 65 -11.08 10.47 7.94
N GLU A 66 -10.43 10.94 6.89
CA GLU A 66 -9.05 10.57 6.52
C GLU A 66 -7.96 11.00 7.51
N SER A 67 -8.09 12.11 8.24
CA SER A 67 -6.93 12.68 8.93
C SER A 67 -6.53 11.97 10.23
N ALA A 68 -7.48 11.49 11.04
CA ALA A 68 -7.15 10.79 12.28
C ALA A 68 -6.79 9.32 12.03
N GLU A 69 -7.50 8.66 11.12
CA GLU A 69 -7.25 7.28 10.72
C GLU A 69 -5.90 7.15 10.00
N HIS A 70 -5.55 8.12 9.18
CA HIS A 70 -4.27 8.18 8.47
C HIS A 70 -3.08 8.32 9.43
N ARG A 71 -3.17 9.17 10.44
CA ARG A 71 -2.13 9.29 11.48
C ARG A 71 -1.99 8.01 12.30
N HIS A 72 -3.09 7.33 12.57
CA HIS A 72 -3.04 6.03 13.23
C HIS A 72 -2.40 4.97 12.35
N ALA A 73 -2.73 4.93 11.06
CA ALA A 73 -2.09 4.04 10.09
C ALA A 73 -0.57 4.28 10.01
N GLU A 74 -0.13 5.54 9.98
CA GLU A 74 1.29 5.90 10.01
C GLU A 74 2.01 5.32 11.23
N SER A 75 1.38 5.33 12.41
CA SER A 75 1.97 4.81 13.65
C SER A 75 2.18 3.29 13.63
N LEU A 76 1.39 2.57 12.84
CA LEU A 76 1.49 1.11 12.68
C LEU A 76 2.54 0.67 11.65
N LEU A 77 3.03 1.59 10.83
CA LEU A 77 3.97 1.30 9.76
C LEU A 77 5.42 1.51 10.19
N PRO A 78 6.34 0.66 9.69
CA PRO A 78 7.77 0.96 9.74
C PRO A 78 8.08 2.33 9.13
N LEU A 79 9.10 3.01 9.66
CA LEU A 79 9.47 4.37 9.21
C LEU A 79 9.71 4.45 7.70
N GLU A 80 10.31 3.42 7.13
CA GLU A 80 10.64 3.33 5.71
C GLU A 80 9.37 3.34 4.83
N LEU A 81 8.28 2.73 5.32
CA LEU A 81 7.03 2.63 4.58
C LEU A 81 6.09 3.82 4.77
N ARG A 82 6.30 4.65 5.80
CA ARG A 82 5.47 5.84 6.02
C ARG A 82 5.52 6.83 4.86
N ARG A 83 6.64 6.88 4.16
CA ARG A 83 6.80 7.71 2.95
C ARG A 83 5.86 7.30 1.81
N VAL A 84 5.54 6.02 1.74
CA VAL A 84 4.62 5.50 0.70
C VAL A 84 3.22 6.11 0.85
N LEU A 85 2.77 6.38 2.08
CA LEU A 85 1.49 7.04 2.34
C LEU A 85 1.43 8.48 1.78
N ARG A 86 2.57 9.13 1.61
CA ARG A 86 2.67 10.49 1.06
C ARG A 86 2.63 10.55 -0.46
N LEU A 87 2.78 9.42 -1.13
CA LEU A 87 2.63 9.36 -2.58
C LEU A 87 1.20 9.72 -2.99
N SER A 88 1.05 10.29 -4.18
CA SER A 88 -0.27 10.45 -4.80
C SER A 88 -0.95 9.08 -4.90
N ARG A 89 -2.28 9.10 -4.98
CA ARG A 89 -3.09 7.86 -4.97
C ARG A 89 -2.66 6.86 -6.04
N ASP A 90 -2.42 7.33 -7.25
CA ASP A 90 -2.08 6.46 -8.38
C ASP A 90 -0.66 5.90 -8.24
N PHE A 91 0.29 6.72 -7.84
CA PHE A 91 1.67 6.29 -7.56
C PHE A 91 1.71 5.27 -6.43
N ARG A 92 1.01 5.54 -5.35
CA ARG A 92 0.93 4.63 -4.20
C ARG A 92 0.33 3.28 -4.58
N ARG A 93 -0.77 3.27 -5.32
CA ARG A 93 -1.41 2.04 -5.80
C ARG A 93 -0.48 1.21 -6.66
N CYS A 94 0.11 1.79 -7.69
CA CYS A 94 1.05 1.09 -8.55
C CYS A 94 2.25 0.56 -7.78
N PHE A 95 2.84 1.39 -6.93
CA PHE A 95 4.00 1.00 -6.13
C PHE A 95 3.69 -0.15 -5.16
N VAL A 96 2.60 -0.07 -4.41
CA VAL A 96 2.20 -1.10 -3.46
C VAL A 96 1.90 -2.41 -4.17
N LEU A 97 1.11 -2.39 -5.24
CA LEU A 97 0.74 -3.60 -5.96
C LEU A 97 1.94 -4.28 -6.61
N ARG A 98 2.80 -3.51 -7.24
CA ARG A 98 3.90 -4.05 -8.05
C ARG A 98 5.15 -4.33 -7.23
N ALA A 99 5.58 -3.39 -6.40
CA ALA A 99 6.84 -3.47 -5.67
C ALA A 99 6.72 -4.15 -4.31
N LEU A 100 5.63 -3.93 -3.58
CA LEU A 100 5.46 -4.49 -2.23
C LEU A 100 4.66 -5.79 -2.24
N ALA A 101 3.56 -5.85 -2.97
CA ALA A 101 2.72 -7.05 -3.08
C ALA A 101 3.27 -8.06 -4.10
N GLY A 102 4.18 -7.67 -4.98
CA GLY A 102 4.81 -8.54 -5.97
C GLY A 102 3.88 -9.05 -7.07
N LEU A 103 2.77 -8.35 -7.32
CA LEU A 103 1.81 -8.76 -8.36
C LEU A 103 2.37 -8.52 -9.77
N SER A 104 1.94 -9.35 -10.73
CA SER A 104 2.34 -9.17 -12.13
C SER A 104 1.81 -7.87 -12.73
N ARG A 105 2.42 -7.40 -13.81
CA ARG A 105 1.95 -6.19 -14.52
C ARG A 105 0.52 -6.33 -15.01
N GLU A 106 0.18 -7.51 -15.51
CA GLU A 106 -1.13 -7.86 -16.02
C GLU A 106 -2.20 -7.75 -14.91
N VAL A 107 -1.91 -8.31 -13.74
CA VAL A 107 -2.81 -8.23 -12.57
C VAL A 107 -2.93 -6.79 -12.08
N CYS A 108 -1.84 -6.05 -11.99
CA CYS A 108 -1.87 -4.64 -11.61
C CYS A 108 -2.70 -3.79 -12.58
N ALA A 109 -2.49 -3.96 -13.88
CA ALA A 109 -3.24 -3.26 -14.93
C ALA A 109 -4.74 -3.56 -14.85
N HIS A 110 -5.09 -4.82 -14.63
CA HIS A 110 -6.49 -5.24 -14.45
C HIS A 110 -7.12 -4.62 -13.20
N LEU A 111 -6.44 -4.67 -12.05
CA LEU A 111 -6.95 -4.12 -10.79
C LEU A 111 -7.11 -2.60 -10.82
N LEU A 112 -6.19 -1.90 -11.48
CA LEU A 112 -6.19 -0.44 -11.56
C LEU A 112 -6.99 0.11 -12.75
N GLN A 113 -7.42 -0.75 -13.66
CA GLN A 113 -8.13 -0.38 -14.89
C GLN A 113 -7.33 0.61 -15.76
N ILE A 114 -6.02 0.36 -15.89
CA ILE A 114 -5.11 1.14 -16.72
C ILE A 114 -4.35 0.23 -17.69
N GLU A 115 -3.72 0.82 -18.68
CA GLU A 115 -2.96 0.08 -19.65
C GLU A 115 -1.65 -0.48 -19.07
N ILE A 116 -1.28 -1.69 -19.49
CA ILE A 116 -0.16 -2.45 -18.91
C ILE A 116 1.18 -1.70 -19.01
N HIS A 117 1.41 -0.95 -20.09
CA HIS A 117 2.66 -0.21 -20.26
C HIS A 117 2.82 0.95 -19.28
N LEU A 118 1.71 1.52 -18.77
CA LEU A 118 1.72 2.58 -17.78
C LEU A 118 2.16 2.08 -16.39
N ILE A 119 2.04 0.79 -16.11
CA ILE A 119 2.42 0.22 -14.81
C ILE A 119 3.89 0.49 -14.51
N ASP A 120 4.79 0.15 -15.42
CA ASP A 120 6.23 0.32 -15.23
C ASP A 120 6.62 1.81 -15.13
N GLU A 121 5.98 2.67 -15.93
CA GLU A 121 6.20 4.11 -15.87
C GLU A 121 5.79 4.71 -14.52
N LEU A 122 4.62 4.33 -14.01
CA LEU A 122 4.12 4.78 -12.70
C LEU A 122 4.95 4.24 -11.54
N VAL A 123 5.42 3.00 -11.62
CA VAL A 123 6.31 2.42 -10.60
C VAL A 123 7.65 3.16 -10.59
N CYS A 124 8.25 3.42 -11.75
CA CYS A 124 9.48 4.19 -11.85
C CYS A 124 9.31 5.63 -11.32
N ALA A 125 8.20 6.29 -11.66
CA ALA A 125 7.89 7.62 -11.17
C ALA A 125 7.69 7.63 -9.63
N SER A 126 7.02 6.61 -9.10
CA SER A 126 6.83 6.43 -7.65
C SER A 126 8.16 6.24 -6.93
N ALA A 127 9.04 5.41 -7.47
CA ALA A 127 10.38 5.18 -6.91
C ALA A 127 11.22 6.46 -6.89
N ARG A 128 11.16 7.26 -7.95
CA ARG A 128 11.83 8.57 -7.99
C ARG A 128 11.26 9.54 -6.96
N ALA A 129 9.94 9.60 -6.83
CA ALA A 129 9.27 10.43 -5.82
C ALA A 129 9.69 10.02 -4.40
N LEU A 130 9.77 8.73 -4.10
CA LEU A 130 10.24 8.22 -2.82
C LEU A 130 11.71 8.52 -2.55
N ALA A 131 12.57 8.45 -3.58
CA ALA A 131 13.99 8.75 -3.46
C ALA A 131 14.28 10.24 -3.21
N SER A 132 13.42 11.14 -3.69
CA SER A 132 13.55 12.58 -3.49
C SER A 132 13.11 13.06 -2.10
N VAL A 133 12.37 12.25 -1.34
CA VAL A 133 11.98 12.56 0.03
C VAL A 133 13.06 12.03 0.98
N PRO A 134 13.76 12.90 1.75
CA PRO A 134 14.73 12.43 2.74
C PRO A 134 14.11 11.44 3.72
N ALA A 135 14.80 10.34 3.97
CA ALA A 135 14.27 9.23 4.78
C ALA A 135 14.01 9.63 6.24
N TYR A 136 14.63 10.70 6.70
CA TYR A 136 14.65 11.09 8.10
C TYR A 136 14.74 12.62 8.24
N LEU A 137 13.60 13.24 8.38
CA LEU A 137 13.56 14.57 8.98
C LEU A 137 12.50 14.54 10.07
N PRO A 138 12.83 14.88 11.33
CA PRO A 138 11.85 15.22 12.34
C PRO A 138 10.88 16.27 11.77
N ASP A 139 9.62 16.25 12.18
CA ASP A 139 8.58 17.12 11.63
C ASP A 139 8.94 18.63 11.62
N ASP A 140 9.77 19.06 12.57
CA ASP A 140 10.30 20.41 12.66
C ASP A 140 11.30 20.76 11.53
N VAL A 141 12.01 19.76 10.99
CA VAL A 141 12.97 19.95 9.90
C VAL A 141 12.29 19.85 8.54
N ALA A 142 11.26 18.99 8.41
CA ALA A 142 10.44 18.91 7.20
C ALA A 142 9.76 20.25 6.89
N ALA A 143 9.22 20.93 7.90
CA ALA A 143 8.63 22.25 7.77
C ALA A 143 9.61 23.34 7.30
N ARG A 144 10.89 23.21 7.64
CA ARG A 144 11.94 24.14 7.20
C ARG A 144 12.34 23.97 5.73
N TRP A 145 12.27 22.71 5.23
CA TRP A 145 12.58 22.44 3.82
C TRP A 145 11.52 22.95 2.88
N GLU A 146 10.24 22.78 3.23
CA GLU A 146 9.12 23.34 2.45
C GLU A 146 9.20 24.87 2.35
N CYS A 147 9.65 25.55 3.42
CA CYS A 147 9.86 27.00 3.41
C CYS A 147 11.07 27.42 2.56
N ALA A 148 12.12 26.59 2.46
CA ALA A 148 13.31 26.90 1.70
C ALA A 148 13.10 26.76 0.18
N GLU A 149 12.32 25.77 -0.26
CA GLU A 149 11.92 25.60 -1.67
C GLU A 149 10.93 26.68 -2.13
N ALA A 150 10.04 27.13 -1.28
CA ALA A 150 9.11 28.23 -1.58
C ALA A 150 9.79 29.60 -1.66
N ALA A 151 11.02 29.77 -1.13
CA ALA A 151 11.80 31.01 -1.16
C ALA A 151 12.82 31.09 -2.31
N SER A 152 12.93 30.05 -3.12
CA SER A 152 13.79 30.00 -4.32
C SER A 152 12.97 30.18 -5.60
#